data_b2c75739c2b4e1723f21792a95abd0ae
#
_entry.id   b2c75739c2b4e1723f21792a95abd0ae
#
_cell.length_a   1.000
_cell.length_b   1.000
_cell.length_c   1.000
_cell.angle_alpha   90.00
_cell.angle_beta   90.00
_cell.angle_gamma   90.00
#
_symmetry.space_group_name_H-M   'P 1'
#
loop_
_entity.id
_entity.type
_entity.pdbx_description
1 polymer ?
#
loop_
_entity_poly.entity_id
_entity_poly.type
_entity_poly.pdbx_seq_one_letter_code
_entity_poly.pdbx_strand_id
1 'polypeptide(L)'
;MKRDGVEGVQFAVWAPHACSVSVIGEFNMWDARLHKMIMRGSSGIFELFVPGAWEGAAYKYEITARSGDKLYKTDPYGNYAELRPGNASRITSLDGYKWQDGSYQKKHQKKSRDVRDKEPMSIYEVHLASWKKRIEDDDNGNFSYCELASMLGDYVVDMGY
;
A
#
# COMPACT_ATOMS: atom_id res chain seq x y z
N MET A 1 5.25 11.88 -8.43
CA MET A 1 6.15 11.83 -9.61
C MET A 1 6.09 13.14 -10.40
N LYS A 2 7.03 13.34 -11.36
CA LYS A 2 7.02 14.50 -12.25
C LYS A 2 6.82 14.04 -13.70
N ARG A 3 5.88 14.65 -14.41
CA ARG A 3 5.57 14.37 -15.82
C ARG A 3 5.56 15.68 -16.58
N ASP A 4 6.38 15.77 -17.63
CA ASP A 4 6.55 16.98 -18.47
C ASP A 4 6.77 18.27 -17.66
N GLY A 5 7.54 18.16 -16.57
CA GLY A 5 7.83 19.30 -15.69
C GLY A 5 6.80 19.56 -14.60
N VAL A 6 5.65 18.92 -14.63
CA VAL A 6 4.56 19.10 -13.67
C VAL A 6 4.57 18.00 -12.59
N GLU A 7 4.54 18.41 -11.33
CA GLU A 7 4.43 17.48 -10.21
C GLU A 7 2.99 17.00 -10.00
N GLY A 8 2.83 15.75 -9.62
CA GLY A 8 1.53 15.13 -9.39
C GLY A 8 1.63 13.65 -9.05
N VAL A 9 0.50 12.98 -9.08
CA VAL A 9 0.36 11.56 -8.72
C VAL A 9 -0.22 10.77 -9.89
N GLN A 10 0.42 9.66 -10.21
CA GLN A 10 -0.12 8.66 -11.14
C GLN A 10 -0.95 7.68 -10.36
N PHE A 11 -2.23 7.61 -10.65
CA PHE A 11 -3.16 6.60 -10.13
C PHE A 11 -3.35 5.49 -11.16
N ALA A 12 -3.39 4.25 -10.67
CA ALA A 12 -3.70 3.09 -11.51
C ALA A 12 -4.44 2.04 -10.70
N VAL A 13 -5.48 1.44 -11.27
CA VAL A 13 -6.25 0.37 -10.64
C VAL A 13 -6.70 -0.65 -11.66
N TRP A 14 -6.60 -1.92 -11.32
CA TRP A 14 -7.15 -3.00 -12.13
C TRP A 14 -8.62 -3.25 -11.78
N ALA A 15 -9.51 -2.98 -12.73
CA ALA A 15 -10.95 -3.10 -12.58
C ALA A 15 -11.57 -3.62 -13.89
N PRO A 16 -11.28 -4.88 -14.31
CA PRO A 16 -11.59 -5.38 -15.66
C PRO A 16 -13.08 -5.47 -15.96
N HIS A 17 -13.93 -5.45 -14.95
CA HIS A 17 -15.38 -5.52 -15.09
C HIS A 17 -16.09 -4.16 -14.92
N ALA A 18 -15.32 -3.09 -14.70
CA ALA A 18 -15.86 -1.74 -14.58
C ALA A 18 -16.25 -1.16 -15.94
N CYS A 19 -17.36 -0.42 -16.01
CA CYS A 19 -17.69 0.43 -17.13
C CYS A 19 -16.87 1.71 -17.16
N SER A 20 -16.59 2.27 -15.98
CA SER A 20 -15.71 3.43 -15.81
C SER A 20 -15.16 3.49 -14.40
N VAL A 21 -14.03 4.16 -14.26
CA VAL A 21 -13.38 4.42 -12.98
C VAL A 21 -13.01 5.90 -12.92
N SER A 22 -13.22 6.54 -11.78
CA SER A 22 -12.73 7.88 -11.47
C SER A 22 -11.94 7.84 -10.17
N VAL A 23 -10.85 8.61 -10.09
CA VAL A 23 -10.20 8.86 -8.81
C VAL A 23 -10.82 10.11 -8.18
N ILE A 24 -11.21 9.97 -6.92
CA ILE A 24 -11.85 11.02 -6.12
C ILE A 24 -11.06 11.22 -4.83
N GLY A 25 -10.96 12.45 -4.38
CA GLY A 25 -10.19 12.77 -3.18
C GLY A 25 -10.24 14.25 -2.82
N GLU A 26 -9.44 14.64 -1.84
CA GLU A 26 -9.35 16.02 -1.38
C GLU A 26 -8.92 16.97 -2.51
N PHE A 27 -8.10 16.50 -3.44
CA PHE A 27 -7.60 17.29 -4.58
C PHE A 27 -8.67 17.63 -5.63
N ASN A 28 -9.85 17.06 -5.57
CA ASN A 28 -10.97 17.33 -6.46
C ASN A 28 -12.33 17.43 -5.75
N MET A 29 -12.32 17.69 -4.44
CA MET A 29 -13.53 17.80 -3.62
C MET A 29 -14.43 16.55 -3.72
N TRP A 30 -13.82 15.39 -3.94
CA TRP A 30 -14.52 14.10 -4.10
C TRP A 30 -15.45 14.02 -5.31
N ASP A 31 -15.26 14.89 -6.32
CA ASP A 31 -16.09 14.93 -7.52
C ASP A 31 -15.55 13.98 -8.60
N ALA A 32 -16.25 12.88 -8.83
CA ALA A 32 -15.89 11.86 -9.81
C ALA A 32 -15.92 12.35 -11.28
N ARG A 33 -16.54 13.49 -11.56
CA ARG A 33 -16.62 14.05 -12.92
C ARG A 33 -15.31 14.67 -13.37
N LEU A 34 -14.46 15.11 -12.43
CA LEU A 34 -13.22 15.86 -12.72
C LEU A 34 -12.06 14.96 -13.13
N HIS A 35 -11.95 13.76 -12.55
CA HIS A 35 -10.79 12.90 -12.75
C HIS A 35 -11.18 11.47 -13.17
N LYS A 36 -11.86 11.40 -14.33
CA LYS A 36 -12.18 10.11 -14.95
C LYS A 36 -10.92 9.46 -15.52
N MET A 37 -10.68 8.21 -15.14
CA MET A 37 -9.51 7.43 -15.54
C MET A 37 -9.70 6.80 -16.92
N ILE A 38 -8.60 6.52 -17.60
CA ILE A 38 -8.58 5.94 -18.94
C ILE A 38 -8.12 4.49 -18.85
N MET A 39 -8.87 3.58 -19.48
CA MET A 39 -8.48 2.18 -19.57
C MET A 39 -7.32 2.00 -20.56
N ARG A 40 -6.31 1.28 -20.17
CA ARG A 40 -5.15 0.90 -21.01
C ARG A 40 -5.49 -0.23 -21.95
N GLY A 41 -5.96 0.10 -23.14
CA GLY A 41 -6.38 -0.89 -24.13
C GLY A 41 -7.42 -1.86 -23.57
N SER A 42 -7.15 -3.18 -23.65
CA SER A 42 -8.02 -4.24 -23.12
C SER A 42 -7.53 -4.83 -21.79
N SER A 43 -6.58 -4.20 -21.12
CA SER A 43 -5.93 -4.75 -19.91
C SER A 43 -6.84 -4.79 -18.66
N GLY A 44 -7.90 -4.00 -18.66
CA GLY A 44 -8.71 -3.74 -17.47
C GLY A 44 -8.04 -2.82 -16.45
N ILE A 45 -6.86 -2.26 -16.75
CA ILE A 45 -6.17 -1.28 -15.92
C ILE A 45 -6.65 0.12 -16.32
N PHE A 46 -7.18 0.84 -15.35
CA PHE A 46 -7.51 2.25 -15.48
C PHE A 46 -6.40 3.09 -14.87
N GLU A 47 -6.00 4.15 -15.56
CA GLU A 47 -4.94 5.05 -15.09
C GLU A 47 -5.25 6.51 -15.36
N LEU A 48 -4.68 7.37 -14.53
CA LEU A 48 -4.72 8.83 -14.70
C LEU A 48 -3.56 9.49 -13.94
N PHE A 49 -2.91 10.45 -14.56
CA PHE A 49 -2.02 11.37 -13.86
C PHE A 49 -2.82 12.59 -13.40
N VAL A 50 -2.77 12.91 -12.11
CA VAL A 50 -3.44 14.08 -11.52
C VAL A 50 -2.38 15.10 -11.14
N PRO A 51 -2.25 16.20 -11.91
CA PRO A 51 -1.34 17.30 -11.58
C PRO A 51 -1.73 17.95 -10.25
N GLY A 52 -0.74 18.36 -9.46
CA GLY A 52 -0.98 19.06 -8.19
C GLY A 52 -1.60 18.24 -7.07
N ALA A 53 -1.87 16.95 -7.27
CA ALA A 53 -2.20 16.07 -6.16
C ALA A 53 -0.97 15.93 -5.24
N TRP A 54 -1.19 15.99 -3.92
CA TRP A 54 -0.12 16.12 -2.92
C TRP A 54 -0.06 14.95 -1.95
N GLU A 55 1.07 14.78 -1.33
CA GLU A 55 1.28 13.78 -0.29
C GLU A 55 0.40 14.05 0.94
N GLY A 56 -0.21 13.02 1.50
CA GLY A 56 -1.15 13.10 2.61
C GLY A 56 -2.62 13.21 2.18
N ALA A 57 -2.91 13.63 0.95
CA ALA A 57 -4.29 13.76 0.47
C ALA A 57 -5.02 12.42 0.49
N ALA A 58 -6.25 12.43 1.00
CA ALA A 58 -7.12 11.26 1.01
C ALA A 58 -7.79 11.04 -0.34
N TYR A 59 -7.91 9.77 -0.76
CA TYR A 59 -8.54 9.41 -2.03
C TYR A 59 -9.20 8.04 -2.02
N LYS A 60 -10.10 7.83 -2.98
CA LYS A 60 -10.74 6.56 -3.33
C LYS A 60 -10.91 6.44 -4.84
N TYR A 61 -11.32 5.25 -5.28
CA TYR A 61 -11.85 5.04 -6.62
C TYR A 61 -13.38 4.97 -6.59
N GLU A 62 -14.05 5.78 -7.41
CA GLU A 62 -15.44 5.57 -7.77
C GLU A 62 -15.47 4.66 -9.00
N ILE A 63 -16.03 3.48 -8.86
CA ILE A 63 -16.12 2.46 -9.90
C ILE A 63 -17.59 2.34 -10.31
N THR A 64 -17.89 2.55 -11.59
CA THR A 64 -19.21 2.26 -12.13
C THR A 64 -19.22 0.82 -12.64
N ALA A 65 -20.01 -0.03 -12.01
CA ALA A 65 -20.21 -1.41 -12.42
C ALA A 65 -21.06 -1.54 -13.70
N ARG A 66 -21.09 -2.71 -14.29
CA ARG A 66 -21.94 -2.99 -15.48
C ARG A 66 -23.44 -2.85 -15.20
N SER A 67 -23.87 -3.06 -13.95
CA SER A 67 -25.24 -2.80 -13.50
C SER A 67 -25.62 -1.32 -13.45
N GLY A 68 -24.64 -0.41 -13.54
CA GLY A 68 -24.81 1.03 -13.35
C GLY A 68 -24.56 1.47 -11.90
N ASP A 69 -24.36 0.53 -10.97
CA ASP A 69 -24.10 0.84 -9.58
C ASP A 69 -22.74 1.53 -9.40
N LYS A 70 -22.68 2.47 -8.46
CA LYS A 70 -21.47 3.17 -8.06
C LYS A 70 -20.87 2.56 -6.80
N LEU A 71 -19.64 2.13 -6.88
CA LEU A 71 -18.87 1.54 -5.78
C LEU A 71 -17.71 2.46 -5.41
N TYR A 72 -17.58 2.77 -4.12
CA TYR A 72 -16.47 3.56 -3.60
C TYR A 72 -15.47 2.63 -2.94
N LYS A 73 -14.28 2.49 -3.53
CA LYS A 73 -13.26 1.54 -3.10
C LYS A 73 -11.96 2.23 -2.71
N THR A 74 -11.38 1.72 -1.63
CA THR A 74 -10.01 2.01 -1.22
C THR A 74 -9.04 1.45 -2.26
N ASP A 75 -7.88 2.05 -2.42
CA ASP A 75 -6.84 1.53 -3.30
C ASP A 75 -6.24 0.24 -2.71
N PRO A 76 -6.34 -0.91 -3.41
CA PRO A 76 -5.76 -2.17 -2.94
C PRO A 76 -4.22 -2.13 -2.89
N TYR A 77 -3.58 -1.20 -3.58
CA TYR A 77 -2.13 -0.97 -3.57
C TYR A 77 -1.72 0.29 -2.80
N GLY A 78 -2.66 0.89 -2.05
CA GLY A 78 -2.38 2.05 -1.21
C GLY A 78 -1.40 1.68 -0.09
N ASN A 79 -0.31 2.45 0.04
CA ASN A 79 0.70 2.23 1.07
C ASN A 79 0.33 2.86 2.42
N TYR A 80 -0.67 3.71 2.44
CA TYR A 80 -1.15 4.37 3.66
C TYR A 80 -2.66 4.54 3.60
N ALA A 81 -3.33 4.42 4.75
CA ALA A 81 -4.78 4.53 4.88
C ALA A 81 -5.15 5.45 6.04
N GLU A 82 -6.37 5.95 6.01
CA GLU A 82 -6.93 6.68 7.14
C GLU A 82 -7.09 5.77 8.37
N LEU A 83 -7.00 6.36 9.55
CA LEU A 83 -7.42 5.70 10.79
C LEU A 83 -8.95 5.61 10.84
N ARG A 84 -9.44 4.51 11.40
CA ARG A 84 -10.89 4.32 11.61
C ARG A 84 -11.47 5.48 12.45
N PRO A 85 -12.67 5.97 12.12
CA PRO A 85 -13.67 5.44 11.19
C PRO A 85 -13.42 5.79 9.72
N GLY A 86 -12.38 6.57 9.37
CA GLY A 86 -11.97 6.82 8.01
C GLY A 86 -11.64 5.51 7.26
N ASN A 87 -11.81 5.52 5.95
CA ASN A 87 -11.57 4.35 5.11
C ASN A 87 -11.09 4.72 3.69
N ALA A 88 -10.46 5.87 3.55
CA ALA A 88 -9.79 6.25 2.31
C ALA A 88 -8.31 5.84 2.34
N SER A 89 -7.72 5.68 1.17
CA SER A 89 -6.27 5.63 1.03
C SER A 89 -5.69 7.04 1.11
N ARG A 90 -4.44 7.17 1.55
CA ARG A 90 -3.69 8.44 1.53
C ARG A 90 -2.53 8.33 0.58
N ILE A 91 -2.31 9.39 -0.19
CA ILE A 91 -1.12 9.52 -1.04
C ILE A 91 0.10 9.57 -0.13
N THR A 92 1.05 8.67 -0.35
CA THR A 92 2.32 8.68 0.40
C THR A 92 3.48 8.25 -0.48
N SER A 93 4.66 8.80 -0.21
CA SER A 93 5.91 8.34 -0.78
C SER A 93 6.54 7.30 0.13
N LEU A 94 7.14 6.28 -0.47
CA LEU A 94 8.03 5.35 0.22
C LEU A 94 9.50 5.79 0.11
N ASP A 95 9.77 6.91 -0.56
CA ASP A 95 11.09 7.50 -0.65
C ASP A 95 11.54 8.02 0.72
N GLY A 96 12.79 7.81 1.07
CA GLY A 96 13.33 8.28 2.36
C GLY A 96 13.69 7.16 3.33
N TYR A 97 13.15 5.96 3.18
CA TYR A 97 13.64 4.80 3.92
C TYR A 97 14.90 4.23 3.25
N LYS A 98 15.98 4.15 4.00
CA LYS A 98 17.24 3.55 3.51
C LYS A 98 17.33 2.10 3.97
N TRP A 99 17.16 1.19 3.04
CA TRP A 99 17.33 -0.25 3.28
C TRP A 99 18.76 -0.57 3.68
N GLN A 100 18.93 -1.31 4.77
CA GLN A 100 20.25 -1.73 5.27
C GLN A 100 20.56 -3.21 4.97
N ASP A 101 19.74 -3.85 4.16
CA ASP A 101 19.77 -5.27 3.83
C ASP A 101 20.66 -5.62 2.62
N GLY A 102 21.49 -4.69 2.15
CA GLY A 102 22.29 -4.85 0.92
C GLY A 102 23.24 -6.07 0.94
N SER A 103 23.75 -6.47 2.08
CA SER A 103 24.57 -7.69 2.23
C SER A 103 23.73 -8.96 2.06
N TYR A 104 22.54 -8.99 2.64
CA TYR A 104 21.56 -10.07 2.49
C TYR A 104 21.12 -10.21 1.03
N GLN A 105 20.73 -9.12 0.39
CA GLN A 105 20.32 -9.10 -1.02
C GLN A 105 21.43 -9.62 -1.94
N LYS A 106 22.67 -9.17 -1.77
CA LYS A 106 23.82 -9.67 -2.55
C LYS A 106 24.05 -11.17 -2.39
N LYS A 107 23.87 -11.71 -1.18
CA LYS A 107 23.99 -13.14 -0.91
C LYS A 107 22.90 -13.94 -1.61
N HIS A 108 21.67 -13.44 -1.58
CA HIS A 108 20.52 -14.09 -2.22
C HIS A 108 20.55 -14.00 -3.75
N GLN A 109 20.97 -12.88 -4.34
CA GLN A 109 21.10 -12.72 -5.78
C GLN A 109 22.14 -13.67 -6.42
N LYS A 110 23.16 -14.08 -5.66
CA LYS A 110 24.17 -15.03 -6.14
C LYS A 110 23.67 -16.47 -6.25
N LYS A 111 22.56 -16.81 -5.59
CA LYS A 111 21.98 -18.14 -5.66
C LYS A 111 21.08 -18.27 -6.88
N SER A 112 21.23 -19.35 -7.64
CA SER A 112 20.29 -19.65 -8.72
C SER A 112 18.88 -19.89 -8.17
N ARG A 113 17.85 -19.70 -9.01
CA ARG A 113 16.45 -19.95 -8.63
C ARG A 113 16.26 -21.39 -8.13
N ASP A 114 16.83 -22.36 -8.83
CA ASP A 114 16.72 -23.79 -8.48
C ASP A 114 17.31 -24.13 -7.11
N VAL A 115 18.35 -23.42 -6.68
CA VAL A 115 18.93 -23.59 -5.33
C VAL A 115 18.01 -23.00 -4.29
N ARG A 116 17.46 -21.81 -4.52
CA ARG A 116 16.54 -21.15 -3.58
C ARG A 116 15.26 -21.94 -3.37
N ASP A 117 14.71 -22.52 -4.44
CA ASP A 117 13.43 -23.27 -4.40
C ASP A 117 13.58 -24.61 -3.65
N LYS A 118 14.82 -25.07 -3.42
CA LYS A 118 15.15 -26.32 -2.68
C LYS A 118 15.64 -26.07 -1.24
N GLU A 119 15.84 -24.81 -0.85
CA GLU A 119 16.21 -24.49 0.54
C GLU A 119 15.01 -24.64 1.47
N PRO A 120 15.21 -25.14 2.68
CA PRO A 120 14.13 -25.16 3.68
C PRO A 120 13.68 -23.74 4.00
N MET A 121 12.38 -23.56 4.13
CA MET A 121 11.76 -22.30 4.50
C MET A 121 11.14 -22.43 5.88
N SER A 122 11.47 -21.52 6.78
CA SER A 122 10.84 -21.38 8.09
C SER A 122 9.96 -20.13 8.08
N ILE A 123 8.70 -20.25 8.49
CA ILE A 123 7.73 -19.16 8.49
C ILE A 123 7.21 -18.97 9.91
N TYR A 124 7.39 -17.76 10.45
CA TYR A 124 6.80 -17.34 11.70
C TYR A 124 5.64 -16.39 11.41
N GLU A 125 4.41 -16.86 11.61
CA GLU A 125 3.20 -16.05 11.47
C GLU A 125 2.89 -15.35 12.78
N VAL A 126 2.65 -14.05 12.74
CA VAL A 126 2.39 -13.25 13.93
C VAL A 126 1.29 -12.22 13.72
N HIS A 127 0.40 -12.10 14.70
CA HIS A 127 -0.55 -11.00 14.80
C HIS A 127 -0.02 -9.95 15.76
N LEU A 128 0.59 -8.88 15.24
CA LEU A 128 1.35 -7.89 15.99
C LEU A 128 0.55 -7.25 17.15
N ALA A 129 -0.74 -6.97 16.94
CA ALA A 129 -1.58 -6.33 17.96
C ALA A 129 -1.83 -7.20 19.19
N SER A 130 -1.64 -8.51 19.12
CA SER A 130 -1.85 -9.45 20.22
C SER A 130 -0.61 -10.22 20.65
N TRP A 131 0.49 -10.15 19.88
CA TRP A 131 1.70 -10.90 20.16
C TRP A 131 2.36 -10.48 21.49
N LYS A 132 2.42 -9.18 21.75
CA LYS A 132 2.97 -8.63 23.01
C LYS A 132 2.22 -7.37 23.41
N LYS A 133 1.93 -7.24 24.70
CA LYS A 133 1.23 -6.10 25.29
C LYS A 133 2.07 -5.48 26.40
N ARG A 134 1.95 -4.18 26.61
CA ARG A 134 2.43 -3.48 27.82
C ARG A 134 1.50 -3.80 28.97
N ILE A 135 2.06 -3.96 30.16
CA ILE A 135 1.29 -4.36 31.37
C ILE A 135 0.63 -3.14 32.02
N GLU A 136 1.13 -1.93 31.78
CA GLU A 136 0.81 -0.73 32.59
C GLU A 136 0.38 0.50 31.77
N ASP A 137 -0.31 0.35 30.61
CA ASP A 137 -0.64 1.50 29.78
C ASP A 137 -2.16 1.68 29.57
N ASP A 138 -2.65 2.89 29.85
CA ASP A 138 -4.05 3.31 29.65
C ASP A 138 -4.49 3.28 28.15
N ASP A 139 -3.55 3.14 27.23
CA ASP A 139 -3.78 3.19 25.78
C ASP A 139 -3.83 1.77 25.14
N ASN A 140 -4.68 0.89 25.69
CA ASN A 140 -4.83 -0.50 25.25
C ASN A 140 -3.56 -1.36 25.30
N GLY A 141 -2.46 -0.89 25.86
CA GLY A 141 -1.20 -1.60 26.02
C GLY A 141 -0.54 -2.02 24.71
N ASN A 142 -0.76 -1.30 23.62
CA ASN A 142 -0.14 -1.60 22.32
C ASN A 142 1.27 -1.01 22.20
N PHE A 143 2.17 -1.78 21.60
CA PHE A 143 3.45 -1.27 21.14
C PHE A 143 3.32 -0.66 19.75
N SER A 144 4.12 0.35 19.43
CA SER A 144 4.28 0.83 18.06
C SER A 144 4.96 -0.23 17.17
N TYR A 145 4.79 -0.14 15.86
CA TYR A 145 5.47 -1.05 14.93
C TYR A 145 7.00 -0.97 15.02
N CYS A 146 7.55 0.21 15.29
CA CYS A 146 9.00 0.37 15.47
C CYS A 146 9.52 -0.39 16.69
N GLU A 147 8.82 -0.34 17.82
CA GLU A 147 9.16 -1.09 19.04
C GLU A 147 9.02 -2.60 18.79
N LEU A 148 7.91 -3.01 18.17
CA LEU A 148 7.67 -4.42 17.85
C LEU A 148 8.71 -4.98 16.87
N ALA A 149 9.16 -4.20 15.90
CA ALA A 149 10.15 -4.64 14.92
C ALA A 149 11.45 -5.13 15.56
N SER A 150 11.98 -4.38 16.53
CA SER A 150 13.18 -4.80 17.27
C SER A 150 12.92 -6.06 18.10
N MET A 151 11.86 -6.03 18.93
CA MET A 151 11.54 -7.15 19.81
C MET A 151 11.24 -8.46 19.05
N LEU A 152 10.53 -8.34 17.92
CA LEU A 152 10.19 -9.50 17.09
C LEU A 152 11.44 -10.04 16.38
N GLY A 153 12.31 -9.16 15.87
CA GLY A 153 13.55 -9.55 15.24
C GLY A 153 14.44 -10.37 16.18
N ASP A 154 14.66 -9.90 17.40
CA ASP A 154 15.44 -10.61 18.42
C ASP A 154 14.80 -11.96 18.77
N TYR A 155 13.47 -11.98 18.96
CA TYR A 155 12.74 -13.19 19.30
C TYR A 155 12.82 -14.27 18.22
N VAL A 156 12.61 -13.95 16.94
CA VAL A 156 12.62 -14.95 15.87
C VAL A 156 14.02 -15.49 15.63
N VAL A 157 15.06 -14.67 15.82
CA VAL A 157 16.46 -15.11 15.76
C VAL A 157 16.79 -16.08 16.90
N ASP A 158 16.38 -15.77 18.13
CA ASP A 158 16.57 -16.63 19.31
C ASP A 158 15.85 -17.97 19.14
N MET A 159 14.66 -17.96 18.54
CA MET A 159 13.88 -19.16 18.24
C MET A 159 14.38 -19.95 17.02
N GLY A 160 15.37 -19.46 16.28
CA GLY A 160 15.98 -20.15 15.15
C GLY A 160 15.25 -20.03 13.81
N TYR A 161 14.46 -18.97 13.64
CA TYR A 161 13.80 -18.63 12.35
C TYR A 161 14.68 -17.86 11.40
#